data_dd4a7c850cece7f8e3aa899bfe9962c7
#
_entry.id   dd4a7c850cece7f8e3aa899bfe9962c7
#
_cell.length_a   1.000
_cell.length_b   1.000
_cell.length_c   1.000
_cell.angle_alpha   90.00
_cell.angle_beta   90.00
_cell.angle_gamma   90.00
#
_symmetry.space_group_name_H-M   'P 1'
#
loop_
_entity.id
_entity.type
_entity.pdbx_description
1 polymer ?
#
loop_
_entity_poly.entity_id
_entity_poly.type
_entity_poly.pdbx_seq_one_letter_code
_entity_poly.pdbx_strand_id
1 'polypeptide(L)'
;MGREPCAIGGGTRLRAAGGSGARYDGRVSEANAQNVNAPADDTPEQVKVRSQKRARLMEEGTPAYPVALPITSTIAEVRQRYAHLEAGEETEDLVGIAGRVVLMRNGGKLCFATLMDGAGEKIQVMLSAASVGADSLAAYKNDVDLGDHLFVHGRVISSRRGELSVMAEPVLREGADAAAPAGLGDDDVVVPGWRIASKALRPLPKVWTNQEGEEVSLSEDNRARRRELDLLTRPAARDMVRIRAAVVRSLRDNFHRRDYLELETPMLQVIHGGAAARPFITHMNAFDMDLYLRIATEIYLKRAVVGGVDRVFEINRNFRNEGADSSHSPEFTALEAYEAYSDYDGMAELTRNLVQQAARDAFGLPEGGEVVRLADGTEYDLSGQWDKIDLYTSVSEALGEEITVETPREHLVAHAERIGLEVDDYAVAGKVVEDIFEELVGNKLWAPTFVYDFPEDTSPLTRYHRSRPGLTEKWDLYVRGCETATAYSELADPVVQRERFEAQALAAANGDPEAMVLDEDFLVAMEQGFPPSGGMGMGIDRLLMVLTGQGIRETITFPLVRRS
;
A
#
# COMPACT_ATOMS: atom_id res chain seq x y z
N MET A 1 -10.79 -32.11 37.61
CA MET A 1 -10.99 -31.52 38.94
C MET A 1 -10.70 -30.05 38.87
N GLY A 2 -11.70 -29.24 39.05
CA GLY A 2 -11.76 -27.92 39.64
C GLY A 2 -11.08 -26.75 38.88
N ARG A 3 -11.82 -26.10 38.00
CA ARG A 3 -11.54 -24.72 37.60
C ARG A 3 -12.25 -23.79 38.58
N GLU A 4 -11.53 -22.86 39.19
CA GLU A 4 -12.13 -21.69 39.82
C GLU A 4 -11.75 -20.41 39.06
N PRO A 5 -12.66 -19.41 38.95
CA PRO A 5 -12.44 -18.19 38.24
C PRO A 5 -11.79 -17.10 39.11
N CYS A 6 -10.89 -16.33 38.54
CA CYS A 6 -10.23 -15.18 39.18
C CYS A 6 -11.23 -14.03 39.34
N ALA A 7 -11.59 -13.71 40.59
CA ALA A 7 -12.44 -12.58 40.93
C ALA A 7 -11.61 -11.31 41.10
N ILE A 8 -11.97 -10.26 40.37
CA ILE A 8 -11.45 -8.89 40.57
C ILE A 8 -12.35 -8.22 41.62
N GLY A 9 -11.82 -7.92 42.79
CA GLY A 9 -12.48 -7.16 43.82
C GLY A 9 -11.49 -6.31 44.61
N GLY A 10 -11.76 -5.01 44.74
CA GLY A 10 -11.09 -4.18 45.72
C GLY A 10 -10.86 -2.74 45.32
N GLY A 11 -11.90 -1.93 45.25
CA GLY A 11 -11.78 -0.49 45.12
C GLY A 11 -11.22 0.18 46.36
N THR A 12 -10.19 0.97 46.22
CA THR A 12 -9.74 1.91 47.24
C THR A 12 -9.95 3.34 46.74
N ARG A 13 -10.85 4.06 47.39
CA ARG A 13 -11.10 5.49 47.12
C ARG A 13 -9.92 6.30 47.64
N LEU A 14 -9.22 6.99 46.74
CA LEU A 14 -8.32 8.09 47.12
C LEU A 14 -9.04 9.43 46.94
N ARG A 15 -9.01 10.23 48.02
CA ARG A 15 -9.59 11.57 48.10
C ARG A 15 -8.81 12.53 47.18
N ALA A 16 -9.55 13.31 46.42
CA ALA A 16 -9.02 14.39 45.60
C ALA A 16 -8.50 15.52 46.50
N ALA A 17 -7.26 15.94 46.24
CA ALA A 17 -6.72 17.25 46.62
C ALA A 17 -6.88 18.16 45.40
N GLY A 18 -7.45 19.36 45.62
CA GLY A 18 -7.79 20.30 44.57
C GLY A 18 -6.58 20.92 43.92
N GLY A 19 -6.55 20.87 42.59
CA GLY A 19 -5.68 21.69 41.74
C GLY A 19 -6.52 22.18 40.58
N SER A 20 -6.47 23.48 40.31
CA SER A 20 -7.21 24.21 39.30
C SER A 20 -6.82 23.75 37.89
N GLY A 21 -7.50 22.74 37.37
CA GLY A 21 -7.40 22.31 35.98
C GLY A 21 -8.41 23.07 35.12
N ALA A 22 -7.95 23.75 34.13
CA ALA A 22 -8.80 24.31 33.08
C ALA A 22 -9.60 23.17 32.44
N ARG A 23 -10.90 23.15 32.70
CA ARG A 23 -11.84 22.25 32.06
C ARG A 23 -11.92 22.64 30.59
N TYR A 24 -11.56 21.73 29.70
CA TYR A 24 -11.97 21.80 28.32
C TYR A 24 -13.49 21.64 28.28
N ASP A 25 -14.19 22.79 28.27
CA ASP A 25 -15.65 22.84 28.22
C ASP A 25 -16.08 22.49 26.80
N GLY A 26 -16.47 21.24 26.61
CA GLY A 26 -17.01 20.70 25.37
C GLY A 26 -18.39 21.27 25.00
N ARG A 27 -18.66 22.50 25.33
CA ARG A 27 -19.79 23.24 24.77
C ARG A 27 -19.42 23.70 23.35
N VAL A 28 -19.81 22.92 22.35
CA VAL A 28 -20.18 23.48 21.07
C VAL A 28 -21.18 24.59 21.38
N SER A 29 -20.77 25.84 21.24
CA SER A 29 -21.60 26.99 21.56
C SER A 29 -22.89 26.89 20.75
N GLU A 30 -24.04 26.81 21.43
CA GLU A 30 -25.38 26.87 20.81
C GLU A 30 -25.61 28.16 19.99
N ALA A 31 -24.67 29.10 20.02
CA ALA A 31 -24.70 30.35 19.26
C ALA A 31 -24.45 30.14 17.73
N ASN A 32 -23.98 28.97 17.29
CA ASN A 32 -23.80 28.66 15.85
C ASN A 32 -24.96 27.85 15.24
N ALA A 33 -25.97 27.50 16.02
CA ALA A 33 -27.11 26.73 15.52
C ALA A 33 -28.24 27.59 14.91
N GLN A 34 -28.17 28.92 14.97
CA GLN A 34 -29.30 29.78 14.58
C GLN A 34 -29.10 30.58 13.30
N ASN A 35 -28.03 30.35 12.51
CA ASN A 35 -27.87 31.04 11.22
C ASN A 35 -27.23 30.17 10.13
N VAL A 36 -27.55 28.88 10.12
CA VAL A 36 -27.38 28.08 8.92
C VAL A 36 -28.69 28.24 8.14
N ASN A 37 -28.75 29.21 7.23
CA ASN A 37 -29.62 29.06 6.08
C ASN A 37 -29.33 27.67 5.56
N ALA A 38 -30.32 26.77 5.55
CA ALA A 38 -30.15 25.44 5.00
C ALA A 38 -29.50 25.62 3.62
N PRO A 39 -28.30 25.06 3.37
CA PRO A 39 -27.66 25.24 2.08
C PRO A 39 -28.67 24.79 1.05
N ALA A 40 -28.85 25.59 -0.02
CA ALA A 40 -29.68 25.19 -1.16
C ALA A 40 -29.28 23.74 -1.47
N ASP A 41 -30.28 22.84 -1.60
CA ASP A 41 -30.04 21.40 -1.77
C ASP A 41 -29.33 21.16 -3.12
N ASP A 42 -28.02 21.31 -3.12
CA ASP A 42 -27.10 21.10 -4.24
C ASP A 42 -26.89 19.60 -4.57
N THR A 43 -27.69 18.73 -3.96
CA THR A 43 -27.63 17.30 -4.25
C THR A 43 -27.95 17.05 -5.73
N PRO A 44 -27.06 16.41 -6.49
CA PRO A 44 -27.29 16.13 -7.91
C PRO A 44 -28.63 15.40 -8.13
N GLU A 45 -29.37 15.76 -9.14
CA GLU A 45 -30.69 15.21 -9.43
C GLU A 45 -30.72 13.68 -9.46
N GLN A 46 -29.70 13.06 -10.04
CA GLN A 46 -29.61 11.59 -10.05
C GLN A 46 -29.49 10.97 -8.65
N VAL A 47 -28.88 11.66 -7.69
CA VAL A 47 -28.80 11.20 -6.31
C VAL A 47 -30.17 11.28 -5.64
N LYS A 48 -30.95 12.36 -5.90
CA LYS A 48 -32.31 12.52 -5.41
C LYS A 48 -33.21 11.41 -5.92
N VAL A 49 -33.21 11.17 -7.24
CA VAL A 49 -34.01 10.11 -7.87
C VAL A 49 -33.66 8.73 -7.29
N ARG A 50 -32.39 8.40 -7.15
CA ARG A 50 -31.97 7.10 -6.61
C ARG A 50 -32.28 6.95 -5.11
N SER A 51 -32.20 8.04 -4.34
CA SER A 51 -32.64 8.07 -2.95
C SER A 51 -34.13 7.84 -2.79
N GLN A 52 -34.95 8.41 -3.71
CA GLN A 52 -36.39 8.16 -3.75
C GLN A 52 -36.72 6.70 -4.09
N LYS A 53 -36.03 6.10 -5.08
CA LYS A 53 -36.16 4.66 -5.38
C LYS A 53 -35.85 3.80 -4.17
N ARG A 54 -34.74 4.11 -3.47
CA ARG A 54 -34.39 3.41 -2.22
C ARG A 54 -35.46 3.54 -1.14
N ALA A 55 -35.99 4.75 -0.92
CA ALA A 55 -37.04 4.97 0.07
C ALA A 55 -38.26 4.12 -0.23
N ARG A 56 -38.76 4.15 -1.49
CA ARG A 56 -39.87 3.35 -1.95
C ARG A 56 -39.66 1.84 -1.73
N LEU A 57 -38.49 1.29 -2.13
CA LEU A 57 -38.15 -0.12 -1.92
C LEU A 57 -38.26 -0.51 -0.46
N MET A 58 -37.73 0.34 0.45
CA MET A 58 -37.79 0.09 1.89
C MET A 58 -39.23 0.16 2.43
N GLU A 59 -40.08 1.09 1.95
CA GLU A 59 -41.48 1.21 2.32
C GLU A 59 -42.29 0.00 1.85
N GLU A 60 -41.96 -0.55 0.68
CA GLU A 60 -42.57 -1.75 0.10
C GLU A 60 -42.07 -3.05 0.75
N GLY A 61 -41.18 -2.98 1.75
CA GLY A 61 -40.62 -4.13 2.43
C GLY A 61 -39.55 -4.87 1.61
N THR A 62 -39.09 -4.29 0.51
CA THR A 62 -38.01 -4.85 -0.31
C THR A 62 -36.64 -4.30 0.18
N PRO A 63 -35.75 -5.13 0.75
CA PRO A 63 -34.48 -4.63 1.24
C PRO A 63 -33.58 -4.12 0.10
N ALA A 64 -33.24 -2.83 0.14
CA ALA A 64 -32.26 -2.24 -0.77
C ALA A 64 -30.81 -2.63 -0.43
N TYR A 65 -30.60 -3.19 0.76
CA TYR A 65 -29.31 -3.67 1.29
C TYR A 65 -29.56 -4.94 2.13
N PRO A 66 -29.79 -6.09 1.50
CA PRO A 66 -29.96 -7.36 2.22
C PRO A 66 -28.70 -7.77 2.96
N VAL A 67 -28.87 -8.47 4.09
CA VAL A 67 -27.75 -8.96 4.92
C VAL A 67 -27.02 -10.13 4.25
N ALA A 68 -27.78 -11.00 3.56
CA ALA A 68 -27.25 -12.19 2.91
C ALA A 68 -27.89 -12.39 1.53
N LEU A 69 -27.17 -13.07 0.67
CA LEU A 69 -27.61 -13.47 -0.66
C LEU A 69 -27.22 -14.94 -0.91
N PRO A 70 -28.06 -15.72 -1.56
CA PRO A 70 -27.79 -17.13 -1.83
C PRO A 70 -26.82 -17.30 -3.03
N ILE A 71 -25.63 -16.75 -2.92
CA ILE A 71 -24.57 -16.88 -3.92
C ILE A 71 -24.03 -18.30 -3.91
N THR A 72 -24.00 -18.96 -5.06
CA THR A 72 -23.49 -20.32 -5.22
C THR A 72 -22.19 -20.38 -6.02
N SER A 73 -21.91 -19.34 -6.81
CA SER A 73 -20.72 -19.28 -7.67
C SER A 73 -20.25 -17.84 -7.86
N THR A 74 -18.97 -17.67 -8.05
CA THR A 74 -18.37 -16.42 -8.52
C THR A 74 -18.55 -16.30 -10.04
N ILE A 75 -18.47 -15.07 -10.57
CA ILE A 75 -18.50 -14.83 -12.03
C ILE A 75 -17.33 -15.56 -12.72
N ALA A 76 -16.14 -15.53 -12.10
CA ALA A 76 -14.95 -16.21 -12.62
C ALA A 76 -15.14 -17.73 -12.72
N GLU A 77 -15.72 -18.37 -11.69
CA GLU A 77 -16.01 -19.82 -11.71
C GLU A 77 -17.01 -20.18 -12.81
N VAL A 78 -18.07 -19.38 -12.99
CA VAL A 78 -19.04 -19.59 -14.07
C VAL A 78 -18.37 -19.46 -15.43
N ARG A 79 -17.58 -18.41 -15.64
CA ARG A 79 -16.83 -18.23 -16.90
C ARG A 79 -15.88 -19.38 -17.19
N GLN A 80 -15.15 -19.85 -16.20
CA GLN A 80 -14.21 -20.97 -16.35
C GLN A 80 -14.93 -22.29 -16.64
N ARG A 81 -15.99 -22.62 -15.88
CA ARG A 81 -16.73 -23.88 -15.99
C ARG A 81 -17.45 -24.04 -17.33
N TYR A 82 -18.01 -22.94 -17.84
CA TYR A 82 -18.87 -22.94 -19.01
C TYR A 82 -18.23 -22.25 -20.24
N ALA A 83 -16.91 -22.10 -20.25
CA ALA A 83 -16.19 -21.51 -21.39
C ALA A 83 -16.35 -22.28 -22.70
N HIS A 84 -16.77 -23.56 -22.62
CA HIS A 84 -16.94 -24.47 -23.76
C HIS A 84 -18.31 -24.34 -24.46
N LEU A 85 -19.28 -23.60 -23.90
CA LEU A 85 -20.62 -23.51 -24.48
C LEU A 85 -20.61 -22.81 -25.83
N GLU A 86 -21.19 -23.45 -26.83
CA GLU A 86 -21.39 -22.89 -28.17
C GLU A 86 -22.57 -21.89 -28.20
N ALA A 87 -22.63 -21.08 -29.24
CA ALA A 87 -23.68 -20.08 -29.40
C ALA A 87 -25.08 -20.72 -29.48
N GLY A 88 -25.98 -20.31 -28.60
CA GLY A 88 -27.33 -20.81 -28.47
C GLY A 88 -27.50 -22.07 -27.62
N GLU A 89 -26.42 -22.54 -27.00
CA GLU A 89 -26.47 -23.68 -26.07
C GLU A 89 -27.02 -23.23 -24.69
N GLU A 90 -27.84 -24.09 -24.10
CA GLU A 90 -28.42 -23.89 -22.76
C GLU A 90 -28.08 -25.09 -21.89
N THR A 91 -27.75 -24.87 -20.63
CA THR A 91 -27.54 -25.94 -19.64
C THR A 91 -28.76 -26.07 -18.74
N GLU A 92 -28.83 -27.16 -17.96
CA GLU A 92 -29.82 -27.26 -16.85
C GLU A 92 -29.26 -26.74 -15.53
N ASP A 93 -28.01 -26.23 -15.52
CA ASP A 93 -27.31 -25.81 -14.30
C ASP A 93 -27.80 -24.42 -13.85
N LEU A 94 -28.26 -24.35 -12.61
CA LEU A 94 -28.69 -23.13 -11.95
C LEU A 94 -27.56 -22.58 -11.08
N VAL A 95 -27.29 -21.29 -11.19
CA VAL A 95 -26.28 -20.59 -10.40
C VAL A 95 -26.86 -19.32 -9.77
N GLY A 96 -26.40 -18.98 -8.58
CA GLY A 96 -26.63 -17.70 -7.93
C GLY A 96 -25.34 -16.87 -7.98
N ILE A 97 -25.33 -15.77 -8.70
CA ILE A 97 -24.18 -14.87 -8.84
C ILE A 97 -24.53 -13.46 -8.39
N ALA A 98 -23.52 -12.69 -7.99
CA ALA A 98 -23.70 -11.27 -7.70
C ALA A 98 -22.56 -10.44 -8.31
N GLY A 99 -22.89 -9.22 -8.71
CA GLY A 99 -21.91 -8.29 -9.26
C GLY A 99 -22.49 -6.89 -9.42
N ARG A 100 -21.62 -5.94 -9.72
CA ARG A 100 -22.01 -4.56 -10.01
C ARG A 100 -22.51 -4.43 -11.44
N VAL A 101 -23.66 -3.79 -11.61
CA VAL A 101 -24.25 -3.48 -12.90
C VAL A 101 -23.41 -2.39 -13.59
N VAL A 102 -22.68 -2.77 -14.64
CA VAL A 102 -21.83 -1.84 -15.41
C VAL A 102 -22.40 -1.49 -16.77
N LEU A 103 -23.34 -2.28 -17.28
CA LEU A 103 -24.08 -2.02 -18.52
C LEU A 103 -25.52 -2.51 -18.38
N MET A 104 -26.47 -1.77 -18.94
CA MET A 104 -27.89 -2.15 -19.02
C MET A 104 -28.45 -1.87 -20.38
N ARG A 105 -29.31 -2.78 -20.86
CA ARG A 105 -30.14 -2.60 -22.07
C ARG A 105 -31.55 -3.08 -21.76
N ASN A 106 -32.48 -2.14 -21.60
CA ASN A 106 -33.85 -2.43 -21.28
C ASN A 106 -34.70 -2.51 -22.56
N GLY A 107 -35.09 -3.72 -22.96
CA GLY A 107 -36.03 -3.96 -24.05
C GLY A 107 -37.48 -4.13 -23.57
N GLY A 108 -38.41 -4.37 -24.48
CA GLY A 108 -39.83 -4.55 -24.15
C GLY A 108 -40.07 -5.75 -23.22
N LYS A 109 -39.77 -6.96 -23.71
CA LYS A 109 -39.99 -8.24 -23.00
C LYS A 109 -38.70 -8.92 -22.54
N LEU A 110 -37.53 -8.34 -22.83
CA LEU A 110 -36.21 -8.89 -22.50
C LEU A 110 -35.26 -7.75 -22.15
N CYS A 111 -34.63 -7.87 -21.01
CA CYS A 111 -33.60 -6.95 -20.54
C CYS A 111 -32.27 -7.67 -20.40
N PHE A 112 -31.18 -6.91 -20.52
CA PHE A 112 -29.81 -7.39 -20.35
C PHE A 112 -29.09 -6.47 -19.38
N ALA A 113 -28.24 -7.07 -18.54
CA ALA A 113 -27.25 -6.32 -17.81
C ALA A 113 -25.90 -7.05 -17.89
N THR A 114 -24.82 -6.31 -17.76
CA THR A 114 -23.49 -6.87 -17.52
C THR A 114 -23.17 -6.65 -16.06
N LEU A 115 -22.90 -7.74 -15.35
CA LEU A 115 -22.41 -7.73 -13.98
C LEU A 115 -20.90 -7.83 -13.98
N MET A 116 -20.25 -7.08 -13.11
CA MET A 116 -18.81 -7.13 -12.87
C MET A 116 -18.56 -7.44 -11.40
N ASP A 117 -17.70 -8.42 -11.13
CA ASP A 117 -17.27 -8.79 -9.77
C ASP A 117 -16.08 -7.96 -9.27
N GLY A 118 -15.60 -8.26 -8.04
CA GLY A 118 -14.44 -7.60 -7.45
C GLY A 118 -13.11 -7.90 -8.17
N ALA A 119 -13.06 -9.01 -8.93
CA ALA A 119 -11.92 -9.34 -9.78
C ALA A 119 -11.87 -8.55 -11.09
N GLY A 120 -13.00 -7.89 -11.45
CA GLY A 120 -13.17 -7.22 -12.73
C GLY A 120 -13.71 -8.13 -13.83
N GLU A 121 -14.00 -9.41 -13.49
CA GLU A 121 -14.65 -10.34 -14.42
C GLU A 121 -16.08 -9.92 -14.68
N LYS A 122 -16.51 -10.10 -15.94
CA LYS A 122 -17.82 -9.67 -16.40
C LYS A 122 -18.64 -10.83 -16.94
N ILE A 123 -19.95 -10.82 -16.66
CA ILE A 123 -20.88 -11.77 -17.24
C ILE A 123 -22.17 -11.07 -17.64
N GLN A 124 -22.78 -11.49 -18.73
CA GLN A 124 -24.11 -11.02 -19.12
C GLN A 124 -25.18 -11.72 -18.26
N VAL A 125 -26.18 -10.98 -17.83
CA VAL A 125 -27.41 -11.54 -17.28
C VAL A 125 -28.59 -11.12 -18.15
N MET A 126 -29.54 -12.02 -18.29
CA MET A 126 -30.73 -11.84 -19.12
C MET A 126 -31.98 -12.01 -18.26
N LEU A 127 -32.92 -11.07 -18.37
CA LEU A 127 -34.21 -11.11 -17.67
C LEU A 127 -35.32 -11.03 -18.70
N SER A 128 -36.13 -12.08 -18.82
CA SER A 128 -37.25 -12.11 -19.73
C SER A 128 -38.57 -12.09 -18.98
N ALA A 129 -39.62 -11.45 -19.56
CA ALA A 129 -40.98 -11.51 -19.01
C ALA A 129 -41.52 -12.93 -18.93
N ALA A 130 -41.01 -13.85 -19.75
CA ALA A 130 -41.39 -15.26 -19.73
C ALA A 130 -40.78 -16.02 -18.53
N SER A 131 -39.56 -15.66 -18.12
CA SER A 131 -38.85 -16.38 -17.03
C SER A 131 -39.12 -15.76 -15.66
N VAL A 132 -39.08 -14.41 -15.53
CA VAL A 132 -39.24 -13.74 -14.22
C VAL A 132 -40.63 -13.14 -13.99
N GLY A 133 -41.50 -13.18 -14.96
CA GLY A 133 -42.82 -12.53 -14.93
C GLY A 133 -42.80 -11.07 -15.38
N ALA A 134 -43.93 -10.56 -15.82
CA ALA A 134 -44.06 -9.20 -16.37
C ALA A 134 -43.85 -8.13 -15.28
N ASP A 135 -44.42 -8.33 -14.09
CA ASP A 135 -44.32 -7.39 -12.97
C ASP A 135 -42.91 -7.31 -12.42
N SER A 136 -42.24 -8.46 -12.26
CA SER A 136 -40.85 -8.53 -11.82
C SER A 136 -39.88 -7.86 -12.83
N LEU A 137 -40.14 -8.03 -14.15
CA LEU A 137 -39.36 -7.34 -15.19
C LEU A 137 -39.61 -5.82 -15.17
N ALA A 138 -40.84 -5.38 -14.85
CA ALA A 138 -41.17 -3.95 -14.70
C ALA A 138 -40.46 -3.35 -13.47
N ALA A 139 -40.47 -4.05 -12.34
CA ALA A 139 -39.73 -3.65 -11.14
C ALA A 139 -38.22 -3.52 -11.44
N TYR A 140 -37.60 -4.51 -12.13
CA TYR A 140 -36.20 -4.43 -12.54
C TYR A 140 -35.91 -3.13 -13.32
N LYS A 141 -36.74 -2.77 -14.32
CA LYS A 141 -36.56 -1.57 -15.14
C LYS A 141 -36.67 -0.28 -14.34
N ASN A 142 -37.55 -0.27 -13.34
CA ASN A 142 -37.83 0.92 -12.53
C ASN A 142 -36.79 1.13 -11.41
N ASP A 143 -36.28 0.06 -10.82
CA ASP A 143 -35.57 0.11 -9.55
C ASP A 143 -34.06 -0.06 -9.70
N VAL A 144 -33.60 -0.83 -10.70
CA VAL A 144 -32.18 -1.08 -10.91
C VAL A 144 -31.56 0.04 -11.73
N ASP A 145 -30.42 0.52 -11.27
CA ASP A 145 -29.61 1.55 -11.93
C ASP A 145 -28.16 1.05 -12.19
N LEU A 146 -27.49 1.68 -13.13
CA LEU A 146 -26.03 1.48 -13.32
C LEU A 146 -25.30 1.80 -12.02
N GLY A 147 -24.42 0.89 -11.60
CA GLY A 147 -23.66 0.98 -10.36
C GLY A 147 -24.28 0.20 -9.19
N ASP A 148 -25.55 -0.20 -9.25
CA ASP A 148 -26.12 -1.09 -8.24
C ASP A 148 -25.38 -2.43 -8.22
N HIS A 149 -25.34 -3.09 -7.07
CA HIS A 149 -25.01 -4.52 -7.02
C HIS A 149 -26.33 -5.30 -7.22
N LEU A 150 -26.28 -6.26 -8.11
CA LEU A 150 -27.39 -7.12 -8.42
C LEU A 150 -27.00 -8.58 -8.13
N PHE A 151 -27.88 -9.29 -7.45
CA PHE A 151 -27.87 -10.75 -7.37
C PHE A 151 -28.77 -11.29 -8.47
N VAL A 152 -28.34 -12.31 -9.19
CA VAL A 152 -29.12 -13.04 -10.19
C VAL A 152 -28.97 -14.53 -9.93
N HIS A 153 -30.12 -15.19 -9.82
CA HIS A 153 -30.24 -16.64 -9.80
C HIS A 153 -30.83 -17.10 -11.13
N GLY A 154 -30.25 -18.12 -11.73
CA GLY A 154 -30.78 -18.60 -13.00
C GLY A 154 -29.87 -19.59 -13.71
N ARG A 155 -30.33 -19.97 -14.90
CA ARG A 155 -29.70 -20.98 -15.77
C ARG A 155 -28.52 -20.41 -16.53
N VAL A 156 -27.43 -21.16 -16.59
CA VAL A 156 -26.26 -20.79 -17.40
C VAL A 156 -26.54 -21.13 -18.87
N ILE A 157 -26.38 -20.16 -19.73
CA ILE A 157 -26.62 -20.30 -21.18
C ILE A 157 -25.53 -19.57 -21.99
N SER A 158 -25.35 -19.97 -23.23
CA SER A 158 -24.70 -19.15 -24.24
C SER A 158 -25.77 -18.47 -25.11
N SER A 159 -25.75 -17.16 -25.20
CA SER A 159 -26.72 -16.42 -26.01
C SER A 159 -26.61 -16.81 -27.49
N ARG A 160 -27.62 -16.50 -28.32
CA ARG A 160 -27.56 -16.75 -29.76
C ARG A 160 -26.38 -16.10 -30.48
N ARG A 161 -25.72 -15.13 -29.82
CA ARG A 161 -24.52 -14.45 -30.33
C ARG A 161 -23.22 -15.00 -29.72
N GLY A 162 -23.29 -16.06 -28.91
CA GLY A 162 -22.13 -16.66 -28.25
C GLY A 162 -21.69 -15.97 -26.96
N GLU A 163 -22.52 -15.07 -26.38
CA GLU A 163 -22.18 -14.44 -25.11
C GLU A 163 -22.63 -15.31 -23.93
N LEU A 164 -21.70 -15.74 -23.10
CA LEU A 164 -21.99 -16.50 -21.88
C LEU A 164 -22.85 -15.67 -20.94
N SER A 165 -23.97 -16.22 -20.53
CA SER A 165 -25.03 -15.49 -19.83
C SER A 165 -25.67 -16.32 -18.72
N VAL A 166 -26.24 -15.63 -17.72
CA VAL A 166 -27.18 -16.25 -16.78
C VAL A 166 -28.58 -15.73 -17.10
N MET A 167 -29.47 -16.63 -17.50
CA MET A 167 -30.89 -16.33 -17.71
C MET A 167 -31.58 -16.37 -16.35
N ALA A 168 -32.05 -15.24 -15.89
CA ALA A 168 -32.71 -15.13 -14.59
C ALA A 168 -33.96 -16.01 -14.50
N GLU A 169 -34.00 -16.87 -13.52
CA GLU A 169 -35.13 -17.77 -13.23
C GLU A 169 -35.42 -17.76 -11.72
N PRO A 170 -36.71 -17.63 -11.31
CA PRO A 170 -37.08 -17.76 -9.91
C PRO A 170 -36.90 -19.20 -9.43
N VAL A 171 -36.44 -19.40 -8.19
CA VAL A 171 -36.46 -20.71 -7.54
C VAL A 171 -37.84 -20.90 -6.93
N LEU A 172 -38.58 -21.86 -7.44
CA LEU A 172 -39.79 -22.34 -6.80
C LEU A 172 -39.39 -23.45 -5.83
N ARG A 173 -39.65 -23.28 -4.54
CA ARG A 173 -39.45 -24.33 -3.55
C ARG A 173 -40.60 -25.36 -3.73
N GLU A 174 -40.33 -26.44 -4.43
CA GLU A 174 -41.20 -27.63 -4.44
C GLU A 174 -40.75 -28.59 -3.36
N GLY A 175 -41.54 -28.68 -2.26
CA GLY A 175 -41.39 -29.72 -1.24
C GLY A 175 -40.27 -29.52 -0.22
N ALA A 176 -40.38 -30.18 0.92
CA ALA A 176 -39.50 -30.08 2.08
C ALA A 176 -38.06 -30.66 1.88
N ASP A 177 -37.73 -31.21 0.71
CA ASP A 177 -36.46 -31.87 0.44
C ASP A 177 -35.49 -31.06 -0.45
N ALA A 178 -35.89 -29.90 -0.95
CA ALA A 178 -34.98 -29.03 -1.67
C ALA A 178 -34.17 -28.20 -0.64
N ALA A 179 -32.87 -28.47 -0.54
CA ALA A 179 -31.98 -27.69 0.31
C ALA A 179 -32.05 -26.22 -0.07
N ALA A 180 -32.59 -25.39 0.84
CA ALA A 180 -32.56 -23.96 0.65
C ALA A 180 -31.11 -23.49 0.58
N PRO A 181 -30.73 -22.59 -0.35
CA PRO A 181 -29.42 -21.97 -0.35
C PRO A 181 -29.14 -21.33 1.03
N ALA A 182 -27.93 -21.51 1.55
CA ALA A 182 -27.55 -20.97 2.85
C ALA A 182 -27.89 -19.46 2.98
N GLY A 183 -28.66 -19.10 4.00
CA GLY A 183 -29.06 -17.71 4.29
C GLY A 183 -30.51 -17.34 4.00
N LEU A 184 -31.37 -18.29 3.60
CA LEU A 184 -32.82 -18.11 3.49
C LEU A 184 -33.54 -18.83 4.64
N GLY A 185 -34.50 -18.14 5.27
CA GLY A 185 -35.34 -18.73 6.32
C GLY A 185 -36.29 -19.82 5.80
N ASP A 186 -36.83 -20.64 6.71
CA ASP A 186 -37.63 -21.83 6.43
C ASP A 186 -39.02 -21.57 5.80
N ASP A 187 -39.42 -20.33 5.59
CA ASP A 187 -40.72 -19.99 5.04
C ASP A 187 -40.69 -19.96 3.52
N ASP A 188 -41.71 -20.50 2.89
CA ASP A 188 -42.01 -20.72 1.48
C ASP A 188 -41.69 -19.56 0.51
N VAL A 189 -40.50 -19.05 0.44
CA VAL A 189 -40.12 -17.92 -0.37
C VAL A 189 -39.56 -18.38 -1.70
N VAL A 190 -40.29 -18.05 -2.76
CA VAL A 190 -39.75 -18.00 -4.12
C VAL A 190 -38.54 -17.07 -4.11
N VAL A 191 -37.35 -17.57 -4.34
CA VAL A 191 -36.20 -16.70 -4.62
C VAL A 191 -36.46 -16.08 -5.98
N PRO A 192 -36.70 -14.76 -6.09
CA PRO A 192 -36.88 -14.15 -7.39
C PRO A 192 -35.61 -14.34 -8.21
N GLY A 193 -35.73 -14.46 -9.53
CA GLY A 193 -34.60 -14.66 -10.42
C GLY A 193 -33.56 -13.53 -10.34
N TRP A 194 -33.90 -12.44 -9.66
CA TRP A 194 -32.99 -11.31 -9.41
C TRP A 194 -33.37 -10.58 -8.10
N ARG A 195 -32.40 -9.87 -7.52
CA ARG A 195 -32.59 -9.03 -6.34
C ARG A 195 -31.51 -7.93 -6.29
N ILE A 196 -31.88 -6.73 -5.84
CA ILE A 196 -30.90 -5.70 -5.52
C ILE A 196 -30.07 -6.17 -4.32
N ALA A 197 -28.76 -6.26 -4.49
CA ALA A 197 -27.81 -6.61 -3.46
C ALA A 197 -27.28 -5.37 -2.72
N SER A 198 -27.16 -4.25 -3.44
CA SER A 198 -26.82 -2.96 -2.84
C SER A 198 -27.21 -1.84 -3.81
N LYS A 199 -28.05 -0.91 -3.34
CA LYS A 199 -28.50 0.26 -4.12
C LYS A 199 -27.42 1.34 -4.13
N ALA A 200 -26.90 1.68 -5.30
CA ALA A 200 -25.97 2.78 -5.49
C ALA A 200 -26.72 4.12 -5.57
N LEU A 201 -26.49 4.99 -4.61
CA LEU A 201 -27.14 6.32 -4.61
C LEU A 201 -26.42 7.33 -5.51
N ARG A 202 -25.15 7.10 -5.85
CA ARG A 202 -24.40 7.93 -6.79
C ARG A 202 -24.14 7.20 -8.10
N PRO A 203 -24.22 7.90 -9.26
CA PRO A 203 -23.87 7.29 -10.54
C PRO A 203 -22.39 6.93 -10.57
N LEU A 204 -22.04 5.94 -11.41
CA LEU A 204 -20.66 5.65 -11.73
C LEU A 204 -20.02 6.86 -12.46
N PRO A 205 -18.69 7.09 -12.28
CA PRO A 205 -17.97 8.05 -13.10
C PRO A 205 -18.16 7.76 -14.58
N LYS A 206 -18.28 8.81 -15.38
CA LYS A 206 -18.31 8.66 -16.84
C LYS A 206 -16.91 8.32 -17.32
N VAL A 207 -16.80 7.21 -18.03
CA VAL A 207 -15.61 6.85 -18.79
C VAL A 207 -15.77 7.41 -20.20
N TRP A 208 -14.75 8.06 -20.72
CA TRP A 208 -14.70 8.57 -22.09
C TRP A 208 -13.33 8.28 -22.70
N THR A 209 -13.28 8.17 -24.01
CA THR A 209 -12.04 7.90 -24.73
C THR A 209 -11.44 9.22 -25.20
N ASN A 210 -10.18 9.49 -24.90
CA ASN A 210 -9.46 10.68 -25.37
C ASN A 210 -9.09 10.56 -26.86
N GLN A 211 -8.41 11.58 -27.40
CA GLN A 211 -8.00 11.59 -28.81
C GLN A 211 -6.93 10.53 -29.14
N GLU A 212 -6.21 10.05 -28.12
CA GLU A 212 -5.20 9.01 -28.23
C GLU A 212 -5.77 7.58 -28.10
N GLY A 213 -7.09 7.45 -27.90
CA GLY A 213 -7.78 6.16 -27.76
C GLY A 213 -7.79 5.61 -26.34
N GLU A 214 -7.34 6.36 -25.34
CA GLU A 214 -7.30 5.95 -23.94
C GLU A 214 -8.62 6.23 -23.23
N GLU A 215 -9.03 5.30 -22.37
CA GLU A 215 -10.19 5.48 -21.50
C GLU A 215 -9.86 6.39 -20.31
N VAL A 216 -10.43 7.59 -20.29
CA VAL A 216 -10.27 8.55 -19.20
C VAL A 216 -11.54 8.66 -18.39
N SER A 217 -11.45 8.39 -17.10
CA SER A 217 -12.59 8.51 -16.18
C SER A 217 -12.39 9.60 -15.11
N LEU A 218 -11.22 9.66 -14.52
CA LEU A 218 -10.87 10.55 -13.44
C LEU A 218 -9.48 11.17 -13.68
N SER A 219 -9.29 12.43 -13.31
CA SER A 219 -7.95 13.04 -13.25
C SER A 219 -7.09 12.35 -12.18
N GLU A 220 -5.77 12.46 -12.28
CA GLU A 220 -4.82 11.86 -11.33
C GLU A 220 -5.11 12.29 -9.88
N ASP A 221 -5.33 13.57 -9.63
CA ASP A 221 -5.68 14.07 -8.30
C ASP A 221 -7.01 13.47 -7.79
N ASN A 222 -8.02 13.33 -8.65
CA ASN A 222 -9.27 12.67 -8.29
C ASN A 222 -9.11 11.16 -8.07
N ARG A 223 -8.23 10.48 -8.79
CA ARG A 223 -7.91 9.07 -8.54
C ARG A 223 -7.30 8.86 -7.15
N ALA A 224 -6.37 9.74 -6.76
CA ALA A 224 -5.77 9.68 -5.43
C ALA A 224 -6.81 9.98 -4.31
N ARG A 225 -7.66 11.02 -4.50
CA ARG A 225 -8.69 11.43 -3.51
C ARG A 225 -9.86 10.47 -3.39
N ARG A 226 -10.22 9.83 -4.49
CA ARG A 226 -11.39 8.96 -4.61
C ARG A 226 -10.95 7.60 -5.13
N ARG A 227 -10.01 6.99 -4.40
CA ARG A 227 -9.42 5.70 -4.78
C ARG A 227 -10.47 4.60 -4.96
N GLU A 228 -11.57 4.65 -4.22
CA GLU A 228 -12.67 3.71 -4.40
C GLU A 228 -13.30 3.80 -5.80
N LEU A 229 -13.33 4.99 -6.41
CA LEU A 229 -13.83 5.17 -7.78
C LEU A 229 -12.75 4.75 -8.81
N ASP A 230 -11.50 4.99 -8.54
CA ASP A 230 -10.39 4.53 -9.37
C ASP A 230 -10.33 3.00 -9.42
N LEU A 231 -10.38 2.34 -8.26
CA LEU A 231 -10.45 0.88 -8.16
C LEU A 231 -11.68 0.31 -8.89
N LEU A 232 -12.78 1.04 -8.89
CA LEU A 232 -14.01 0.64 -9.56
C LEU A 232 -13.90 0.71 -11.08
N THR A 233 -13.25 1.73 -11.62
CA THR A 233 -13.30 2.05 -13.05
C THR A 233 -12.05 1.64 -13.82
N ARG A 234 -10.89 1.57 -13.18
CA ARG A 234 -9.60 1.34 -13.83
C ARG A 234 -9.00 -0.03 -13.45
N PRO A 235 -8.83 -0.97 -14.40
CA PRO A 235 -8.18 -2.26 -14.14
C PRO A 235 -6.80 -2.13 -13.51
N ALA A 236 -5.95 -1.25 -14.02
CA ALA A 236 -4.59 -1.04 -13.52
C ALA A 236 -4.53 -0.67 -12.02
N ALA A 237 -5.54 0.04 -11.48
CA ALA A 237 -5.62 0.33 -10.05
C ALA A 237 -5.87 -0.94 -9.22
N ARG A 238 -6.73 -1.86 -9.70
CA ARG A 238 -6.95 -3.16 -9.04
C ARG A 238 -5.74 -4.07 -9.15
N ASP A 239 -5.06 -4.04 -10.30
CA ASP A 239 -3.84 -4.83 -10.53
C ASP A 239 -2.72 -4.38 -9.61
N MET A 240 -2.57 -3.07 -9.37
CA MET A 240 -1.61 -2.56 -8.38
C MET A 240 -1.85 -3.13 -6.98
N VAL A 241 -3.11 -3.24 -6.53
CA VAL A 241 -3.43 -3.87 -5.24
C VAL A 241 -3.02 -5.34 -5.20
N ARG A 242 -3.23 -6.09 -6.30
CA ARG A 242 -2.81 -7.50 -6.41
C ARG A 242 -1.30 -7.64 -6.44
N ILE A 243 -0.61 -6.82 -7.26
CA ILE A 243 0.85 -6.80 -7.36
C ILE A 243 1.45 -6.51 -5.99
N ARG A 244 0.99 -5.46 -5.30
CA ARG A 244 1.43 -5.13 -3.95
C ARG A 244 1.26 -6.30 -2.97
N ALA A 245 0.10 -6.94 -2.99
CA ALA A 245 -0.18 -8.09 -2.13
C ALA A 245 0.73 -9.28 -2.44
N ALA A 246 1.02 -9.54 -3.72
CA ALA A 246 1.93 -10.60 -4.16
C ALA A 246 3.38 -10.30 -3.75
N VAL A 247 3.87 -9.08 -3.98
CA VAL A 247 5.21 -8.64 -3.58
C VAL A 247 5.41 -8.78 -2.07
N VAL A 248 4.50 -8.23 -1.25
CA VAL A 248 4.62 -8.31 0.22
C VAL A 248 4.59 -9.75 0.72
N ARG A 249 3.74 -10.60 0.13
CA ARG A 249 3.73 -12.04 0.45
C ARG A 249 5.05 -12.70 0.08
N SER A 250 5.55 -12.46 -1.12
CA SER A 250 6.82 -13.02 -1.60
C SER A 250 7.99 -12.66 -0.70
N LEU A 251 8.09 -11.39 -0.27
CA LEU A 251 9.11 -10.93 0.67
C LEU A 251 9.04 -11.71 1.99
N ARG A 252 7.85 -11.80 2.61
CA ARG A 252 7.66 -12.57 3.86
C ARG A 252 8.03 -14.03 3.71
N ASP A 253 7.53 -14.68 2.66
CA ASP A 253 7.81 -16.10 2.39
C ASP A 253 9.32 -16.34 2.18
N ASN A 254 10.01 -15.38 1.57
CA ASN A 254 11.45 -15.45 1.35
C ASN A 254 12.23 -15.37 2.67
N PHE A 255 11.87 -14.44 3.56
CA PHE A 255 12.48 -14.32 4.88
C PHE A 255 12.21 -15.54 5.76
N HIS A 256 10.97 -16.02 5.82
CA HIS A 256 10.63 -17.21 6.60
C HIS A 256 11.37 -18.47 6.13
N ARG A 257 11.59 -18.64 4.83
CA ARG A 257 12.41 -19.75 4.30
C ARG A 257 13.89 -19.68 4.69
N ARG A 258 14.35 -18.52 5.15
CA ARG A 258 15.72 -18.26 5.63
C ARG A 258 15.82 -18.18 7.16
N ASP A 259 14.76 -18.62 7.85
CA ASP A 259 14.68 -18.61 9.31
C ASP A 259 14.78 -17.21 9.95
N TYR A 260 14.36 -16.16 9.24
CA TYR A 260 14.17 -14.84 9.85
C TYR A 260 12.87 -14.79 10.63
N LEU A 261 12.89 -14.14 11.78
CA LEU A 261 11.72 -13.85 12.60
C LEU A 261 11.16 -12.47 12.28
N GLU A 262 9.86 -12.41 11.97
CA GLU A 262 9.15 -11.14 11.79
C GLU A 262 8.84 -10.55 13.19
N LEU A 263 9.27 -9.31 13.43
CA LEU A 263 9.01 -8.58 14.65
C LEU A 263 8.04 -7.43 14.40
N GLU A 264 7.43 -6.96 15.48
CA GLU A 264 6.65 -5.72 15.53
C GLU A 264 7.29 -4.80 16.58
N THR A 265 7.87 -3.69 16.14
CA THR A 265 8.52 -2.71 17.00
C THR A 265 7.63 -1.49 17.22
N PRO A 266 7.85 -0.65 18.25
CA PRO A 266 6.97 0.47 18.57
C PRO A 266 6.88 1.50 17.44
N MET A 267 5.64 1.90 17.09
CA MET A 267 5.40 3.07 16.22
C MET A 267 5.55 4.39 16.96
N LEU A 268 5.23 4.41 18.26
CA LEU A 268 5.42 5.56 19.13
C LEU A 268 6.74 5.38 19.87
N GLN A 269 7.64 6.31 19.71
CA GLN A 269 9.00 6.26 20.27
C GLN A 269 9.24 7.45 21.19
N VAL A 270 9.99 7.22 22.26
CA VAL A 270 10.44 8.29 23.19
C VAL A 270 11.58 9.09 22.56
N ILE A 271 12.44 8.41 21.79
CA ILE A 271 13.55 8.98 21.05
C ILE A 271 13.41 8.51 19.61
N HIS A 272 13.49 9.42 18.64
CA HIS A 272 13.53 9.07 17.22
C HIS A 272 14.97 8.80 16.78
N GLY A 273 15.16 7.88 15.84
CA GLY A 273 16.50 7.54 15.33
C GLY A 273 16.44 6.43 14.28
N GLY A 274 17.60 6.02 13.79
CA GLY A 274 17.74 4.99 12.75
C GLY A 274 17.64 5.53 11.32
N ALA A 275 17.48 6.84 11.14
CA ALA A 275 17.51 7.51 9.83
C ALA A 275 17.78 9.00 10.02
N ALA A 276 18.23 9.68 8.97
CA ALA A 276 18.24 11.13 8.87
C ALA A 276 16.87 11.58 8.31
N ALA A 277 15.96 12.02 9.17
CA ALA A 277 14.63 12.45 8.78
C ALA A 277 13.92 13.23 9.89
N ARG A 278 12.98 14.09 9.52
CA ARG A 278 12.17 14.86 10.48
C ARG A 278 11.01 14.02 11.01
N PRO A 279 10.85 13.85 12.34
CA PRO A 279 9.75 13.10 12.91
C PRO A 279 8.44 13.90 12.96
N PHE A 280 7.31 13.19 13.00
CA PHE A 280 6.05 13.73 13.52
C PHE A 280 6.05 13.63 15.05
N ILE A 281 5.64 14.69 15.73
CA ILE A 281 5.56 14.75 17.19
C ILE A 281 4.09 14.62 17.62
N THR A 282 3.85 13.84 18.66
CA THR A 282 2.54 13.70 19.32
C THR A 282 2.70 13.75 20.83
N HIS A 283 1.60 13.85 21.57
CA HIS A 283 1.63 13.97 23.02
C HIS A 283 0.83 12.85 23.70
N MET A 284 1.43 12.20 24.69
CA MET A 284 0.78 11.17 25.50
C MET A 284 0.27 11.76 26.81
N ASN A 285 -1.03 11.98 26.91
CA ASN A 285 -1.67 12.63 28.07
C ASN A 285 -1.45 11.87 29.39
N ALA A 286 -1.37 10.52 29.36
CA ALA A 286 -1.27 9.73 30.59
C ALA A 286 0.07 9.92 31.32
N PHE A 287 1.14 10.18 30.58
CA PHE A 287 2.47 10.40 31.13
C PHE A 287 2.95 11.85 31.00
N ASP A 288 2.11 12.73 30.40
CA ASP A 288 2.43 14.13 30.14
C ASP A 288 3.80 14.29 29.45
N MET A 289 3.97 13.54 28.35
CA MET A 289 5.22 13.50 27.60
C MET A 289 5.00 13.50 26.09
N ASP A 290 5.93 14.10 25.37
CA ASP A 290 5.95 14.05 23.91
C ASP A 290 6.52 12.71 23.44
N LEU A 291 5.94 12.22 22.35
CA LEU A 291 6.36 11.01 21.64
C LEU A 291 6.56 11.34 20.15
N TYR A 292 7.34 10.53 19.50
CA TYR A 292 7.62 10.63 18.08
C TYR A 292 6.99 9.45 17.34
N LEU A 293 6.38 9.70 16.18
CA LEU A 293 6.13 8.62 15.23
C LEU A 293 7.46 8.18 14.62
N ARG A 294 7.71 6.88 14.59
CA ARG A 294 8.99 6.30 14.12
C ARG A 294 9.33 6.73 12.69
N ILE A 295 10.59 7.06 12.47
CA ILE A 295 11.17 7.34 11.15
C ILE A 295 11.86 6.11 10.54
N ALA A 296 12.22 5.12 11.38
CA ALA A 296 12.84 3.84 11.05
C ALA A 296 12.59 2.83 12.19
N THR A 297 12.85 1.55 11.95
CA THR A 297 12.77 0.46 12.95
C THR A 297 14.15 -0.03 13.39
N GLU A 298 15.20 0.46 12.77
CA GLU A 298 16.61 0.05 12.90
C GLU A 298 17.06 -0.18 14.35
N ILE A 299 16.90 0.82 15.21
CA ILE A 299 17.40 0.78 16.59
C ILE A 299 16.76 -0.38 17.37
N TYR A 300 15.47 -0.60 17.22
CA TYR A 300 14.78 -1.68 17.93
C TYR A 300 15.12 -3.05 17.36
N LEU A 301 15.29 -3.19 16.05
CA LEU A 301 15.69 -4.45 15.44
C LEU A 301 17.14 -4.81 15.80
N LYS A 302 18.07 -3.84 15.83
CA LYS A 302 19.44 -4.04 16.35
C LYS A 302 19.43 -4.47 17.81
N ARG A 303 18.57 -3.87 18.66
CA ARG A 303 18.42 -4.31 20.07
C ARG A 303 17.90 -5.74 20.18
N ALA A 304 17.05 -6.20 19.26
CA ALA A 304 16.63 -7.60 19.21
C ALA A 304 17.81 -8.53 18.85
N VAL A 305 18.69 -8.11 17.92
CA VAL A 305 19.91 -8.87 17.59
C VAL A 305 20.85 -8.94 18.80
N VAL A 306 21.06 -7.84 19.52
CA VAL A 306 21.81 -7.87 20.81
C VAL A 306 21.15 -8.84 21.79
N GLY A 307 19.83 -8.94 21.80
CA GLY A 307 19.06 -9.87 22.64
C GLY A 307 19.16 -11.34 22.23
N GLY A 308 19.91 -11.67 21.15
CA GLY A 308 20.13 -13.04 20.68
C GLY A 308 19.12 -13.52 19.62
N VAL A 309 18.42 -12.60 18.94
CA VAL A 309 17.59 -12.93 17.79
C VAL A 309 18.43 -12.70 16.52
N ASP A 310 19.15 -13.72 16.08
CA ASP A 310 20.19 -13.61 15.06
C ASP A 310 19.71 -13.13 13.69
N ARG A 311 18.43 -13.37 13.34
CA ARG A 311 17.83 -12.99 12.07
C ARG A 311 16.44 -12.40 12.28
N VAL A 312 16.32 -11.12 12.04
CA VAL A 312 15.07 -10.37 12.26
C VAL A 312 14.69 -9.57 11.04
N PHE A 313 13.39 -9.38 10.83
CA PHE A 313 12.88 -8.41 9.87
C PHE A 313 11.56 -7.82 10.34
N GLU A 314 11.21 -6.67 9.80
CA GLU A 314 9.90 -6.04 9.97
C GLU A 314 9.47 -5.40 8.65
N ILE A 315 8.25 -5.70 8.19
CA ILE A 315 7.56 -4.92 7.16
C ILE A 315 6.70 -3.90 7.89
N ASN A 316 7.07 -2.65 7.78
CA ASN A 316 6.63 -1.61 8.70
C ASN A 316 6.07 -0.36 8.00
N ARG A 317 5.40 0.50 8.78
CA ARG A 317 5.05 1.87 8.42
C ARG A 317 5.99 2.83 9.10
N ASN A 318 6.65 3.67 8.32
CA ASN A 318 7.46 4.78 8.80
C ASN A 318 6.82 6.10 8.43
N PHE A 319 7.16 7.14 9.20
CA PHE A 319 6.55 8.46 9.12
C PHE A 319 7.67 9.52 9.09
N ARG A 320 7.77 10.27 7.98
CA ARG A 320 8.75 11.35 7.83
C ARG A 320 8.02 12.65 7.51
N ASN A 321 8.21 13.67 8.34
CA ASN A 321 7.52 14.95 8.22
C ASN A 321 8.24 15.88 7.23
N GLU A 322 8.30 15.43 6.00
CA GLU A 322 8.97 16.06 4.87
C GLU A 322 7.99 16.34 3.73
N GLY A 323 8.49 16.59 2.54
CA GLY A 323 7.69 16.83 1.34
C GLY A 323 6.83 15.63 0.91
N ALA A 324 5.78 15.91 0.15
CA ALA A 324 4.95 14.90 -0.51
C ALA A 324 4.89 15.21 -2.01
N ASP A 325 5.58 14.42 -2.82
CA ASP A 325 5.70 14.60 -4.27
C ASP A 325 5.39 13.31 -5.04
N SER A 326 5.95 13.12 -6.23
CA SER A 326 5.77 11.93 -7.07
C SER A 326 6.54 10.70 -6.59
N SER A 327 7.56 10.88 -5.73
CA SER A 327 8.47 9.85 -5.23
C SER A 327 8.50 9.74 -3.70
N HIS A 328 7.94 10.73 -2.99
CA HIS A 328 7.91 10.78 -1.53
C HIS A 328 6.50 10.84 -0.95
N SER A 329 6.29 10.10 0.14
CA SER A 329 5.07 10.15 0.95
C SER A 329 5.45 10.26 2.43
N PRO A 330 4.77 11.12 3.22
CA PRO A 330 5.07 11.27 4.64
C PRO A 330 4.75 10.01 5.47
N GLU A 331 3.95 9.12 4.94
CA GLU A 331 3.70 7.77 5.46
C GLU A 331 3.96 6.77 4.34
N PHE A 332 4.87 5.82 4.56
CA PHE A 332 5.27 4.83 3.56
C PHE A 332 5.54 3.47 4.19
N THR A 333 5.61 2.43 3.35
CA THR A 333 5.96 1.08 3.80
C THR A 333 7.42 0.82 3.50
N ALA A 334 8.17 0.42 4.54
CA ALA A 334 9.52 -0.09 4.42
C ALA A 334 9.62 -1.54 4.88
N LEU A 335 10.69 -2.18 4.48
CA LEU A 335 11.17 -3.45 4.98
C LEU A 335 12.55 -3.18 5.57
N GLU A 336 12.78 -3.60 6.80
CA GLU A 336 14.10 -3.62 7.42
C GLU A 336 14.43 -5.03 7.90
N ALA A 337 15.69 -5.46 7.73
CA ALA A 337 16.16 -6.79 8.13
C ALA A 337 17.59 -6.73 8.60
N TYR A 338 17.90 -7.53 9.63
CA TYR A 338 19.24 -7.63 10.24
C TYR A 338 19.60 -9.10 10.44
N GLU A 339 20.86 -9.42 10.14
CA GLU A 339 21.41 -10.77 10.28
C GLU A 339 22.77 -10.74 10.98
N ALA A 340 22.84 -11.41 12.13
CA ALA A 340 24.09 -11.60 12.85
C ALA A 340 25.07 -12.43 12.01
N TYR A 341 26.36 -12.06 12.09
CA TYR A 341 27.48 -12.71 11.39
C TYR A 341 27.38 -12.62 9.86
N SER A 342 26.64 -11.62 9.35
CA SER A 342 26.59 -11.21 7.96
C SER A 342 27.28 -9.84 7.78
N ASP A 343 27.41 -9.37 6.55
CA ASP A 343 27.94 -8.07 6.18
C ASP A 343 27.17 -7.47 4.98
N TYR A 344 27.60 -6.29 4.52
CA TYR A 344 26.92 -5.60 3.41
C TYR A 344 26.92 -6.38 2.09
N ASP A 345 27.92 -7.23 1.82
CA ASP A 345 27.92 -8.10 0.64
C ASP A 345 26.87 -9.21 0.76
N GLY A 346 26.72 -9.81 1.95
CA GLY A 346 25.66 -10.76 2.26
C GLY A 346 24.27 -10.13 2.09
N MET A 347 24.11 -8.87 2.55
CA MET A 347 22.88 -8.11 2.37
C MET A 347 22.60 -7.77 0.90
N ALA A 348 23.62 -7.53 0.07
CA ALA A 348 23.44 -7.30 -1.36
C ALA A 348 22.90 -8.56 -2.07
N GLU A 349 23.41 -9.74 -1.74
CA GLU A 349 22.89 -11.00 -2.26
C GLU A 349 21.46 -11.26 -1.81
N LEU A 350 21.17 -11.03 -0.53
CA LEU A 350 19.82 -11.15 0.01
C LEU A 350 18.84 -10.23 -0.74
N THR A 351 19.19 -8.95 -0.87
CA THR A 351 18.37 -7.92 -1.52
C THR A 351 18.07 -8.27 -2.98
N ARG A 352 19.10 -8.65 -3.74
CA ARG A 352 18.90 -9.10 -5.13
C ARG A 352 17.92 -10.28 -5.20
N ASN A 353 18.11 -11.30 -4.37
CA ASN A 353 17.24 -12.47 -4.33
C ASN A 353 15.79 -12.11 -3.96
N LEU A 354 15.59 -11.19 -3.00
CA LEU A 354 14.27 -10.69 -2.61
C LEU A 354 13.55 -10.02 -3.78
N VAL A 355 14.22 -9.10 -4.47
CA VAL A 355 13.64 -8.35 -5.58
C VAL A 355 13.32 -9.27 -6.77
N GLN A 356 14.25 -10.15 -7.15
CA GLN A 356 14.04 -11.11 -8.24
C GLN A 356 12.88 -12.05 -7.93
N GLN A 357 12.81 -12.61 -6.71
CA GLN A 357 11.70 -13.47 -6.31
C GLN A 357 10.36 -12.72 -6.28
N ALA A 358 10.36 -11.49 -5.77
CA ALA A 358 9.15 -10.66 -5.74
C ALA A 358 8.63 -10.36 -7.16
N ALA A 359 9.52 -10.09 -8.11
CA ALA A 359 9.16 -9.93 -9.52
C ALA A 359 8.56 -11.23 -10.12
N ARG A 360 9.19 -12.38 -9.87
CA ARG A 360 8.65 -13.68 -10.32
C ARG A 360 7.24 -13.92 -9.79
N ASP A 361 7.05 -13.79 -8.50
CA ASP A 361 5.78 -14.10 -7.84
C ASP A 361 4.66 -13.11 -8.20
N ALA A 362 5.01 -11.84 -8.42
CA ALA A 362 4.03 -10.81 -8.78
C ALA A 362 3.57 -10.88 -10.25
N PHE A 363 4.46 -11.28 -11.15
CA PHE A 363 4.20 -11.25 -12.60
C PHE A 363 4.19 -12.64 -13.25
N GLY A 364 4.41 -13.71 -12.49
CA GLY A 364 4.45 -15.08 -13.03
C GLY A 364 5.65 -15.34 -13.95
N LEU A 365 6.80 -14.72 -13.66
CA LEU A 365 8.01 -14.83 -14.47
C LEU A 365 8.79 -16.11 -14.14
N PRO A 366 9.56 -16.69 -15.10
CA PRO A 366 10.44 -17.82 -14.83
C PRO A 366 11.69 -17.39 -14.05
N GLU A 367 12.30 -18.32 -13.34
CA GLU A 367 13.60 -18.11 -12.71
C GLU A 367 14.69 -17.92 -13.79
N GLY A 368 15.54 -16.90 -13.59
CA GLY A 368 16.57 -16.50 -14.56
C GLY A 368 16.04 -15.78 -15.79
N GLY A 369 14.78 -15.36 -15.76
CA GLY A 369 14.13 -14.57 -16.80
C GLY A 369 13.23 -13.51 -16.20
N GLU A 370 13.73 -12.79 -15.18
CA GLU A 370 13.03 -11.73 -14.46
C GLU A 370 12.97 -10.44 -15.28
N VAL A 371 12.42 -10.52 -16.50
CA VAL A 371 12.17 -9.37 -17.36
C VAL A 371 10.79 -8.81 -17.08
N VAL A 372 10.76 -7.62 -16.49
CA VAL A 372 9.52 -6.91 -16.17
C VAL A 372 9.10 -6.06 -17.35
N ARG A 373 7.82 -6.15 -17.73
CA ARG A 373 7.22 -5.30 -18.76
C ARG A 373 6.30 -4.28 -18.12
N LEU A 374 6.59 -3.01 -18.35
CA LEU A 374 5.81 -1.87 -17.87
C LEU A 374 4.59 -1.61 -18.76
N ALA A 375 3.66 -0.78 -18.26
CA ALA A 375 2.43 -0.46 -18.98
C ALA A 375 2.66 0.28 -20.32
N ASP A 376 3.75 1.03 -20.46
CA ASP A 376 4.17 1.70 -21.70
C ASP A 376 4.88 0.77 -22.69
N GLY A 377 5.04 -0.52 -22.36
CA GLY A 377 5.74 -1.51 -23.16
C GLY A 377 7.24 -1.57 -22.94
N THR A 378 7.81 -0.70 -22.11
CA THR A 378 9.21 -0.76 -21.73
C THR A 378 9.50 -2.06 -20.97
N GLU A 379 10.55 -2.75 -21.36
CA GLU A 379 11.05 -3.95 -20.69
C GLU A 379 12.37 -3.63 -20.01
N TYR A 380 12.58 -4.19 -18.81
CA TYR A 380 13.88 -4.17 -18.19
C TYR A 380 14.15 -5.46 -17.41
N ASP A 381 15.41 -5.83 -17.40
CA ASP A 381 15.89 -7.11 -16.91
C ASP A 381 16.41 -6.98 -15.47
N LEU A 382 15.82 -7.74 -14.56
CA LEU A 382 16.25 -7.88 -13.17
C LEU A 382 17.04 -9.17 -12.95
N SER A 383 17.20 -10.01 -13.97
CA SER A 383 17.84 -11.31 -13.86
C SER A 383 19.37 -11.21 -13.64
N GLY A 384 19.96 -12.32 -13.27
CA GLY A 384 21.41 -12.45 -13.16
C GLY A 384 22.06 -11.67 -12.02
N GLN A 385 23.32 -11.31 -12.21
CA GLN A 385 24.08 -10.47 -11.30
C GLN A 385 23.88 -9.01 -11.66
N TRP A 386 23.91 -8.13 -10.65
CA TRP A 386 23.75 -6.70 -10.85
C TRP A 386 25.10 -5.99 -10.77
N ASP A 387 25.20 -4.85 -11.45
CA ASP A 387 26.40 -4.06 -11.47
C ASP A 387 26.74 -3.50 -10.07
N LYS A 388 28.04 -3.35 -9.84
CA LYS A 388 28.60 -2.71 -8.64
C LYS A 388 29.50 -1.57 -9.08
N ILE A 389 29.25 -0.37 -8.57
CA ILE A 389 30.07 0.82 -8.83
C ILE A 389 30.50 1.43 -7.48
N ASP A 390 31.62 2.12 -7.50
CA ASP A 390 32.14 2.87 -6.36
C ASP A 390 31.64 4.33 -6.42
N LEU A 391 31.18 4.87 -5.29
CA LEU A 391 30.62 6.23 -5.22
C LEU A 391 31.61 7.28 -5.71
N TYR A 392 32.80 7.33 -5.10
CA TYR A 392 33.81 8.35 -5.41
C TYR A 392 34.38 8.21 -6.81
N THR A 393 34.58 6.98 -7.29
CA THR A 393 35.02 6.73 -8.66
C THR A 393 34.00 7.25 -9.67
N SER A 394 32.71 6.96 -9.45
CA SER A 394 31.66 7.40 -10.36
C SER A 394 31.47 8.93 -10.38
N VAL A 395 31.61 9.59 -9.22
CA VAL A 395 31.60 11.06 -9.14
C VAL A 395 32.81 11.65 -9.85
N SER A 396 34.01 11.06 -9.66
CA SER A 396 35.23 11.49 -10.32
C SER A 396 35.11 11.41 -11.85
N GLU A 397 34.59 10.30 -12.35
CA GLU A 397 34.33 10.12 -13.79
C GLU A 397 33.32 11.14 -14.33
N ALA A 398 32.25 11.41 -13.60
CA ALA A 398 31.21 12.35 -14.00
C ALA A 398 31.70 13.80 -14.02
N LEU A 399 32.58 14.18 -13.08
CA LEU A 399 33.18 15.52 -13.01
C LEU A 399 34.40 15.69 -13.92
N GLY A 400 35.05 14.58 -14.33
CA GLY A 400 36.31 14.59 -15.08
C GLY A 400 37.52 15.01 -14.23
N GLU A 401 37.43 14.86 -12.92
CA GLU A 401 38.44 15.22 -11.92
C GLU A 401 38.44 14.19 -10.78
N GLU A 402 39.60 13.87 -10.24
CA GLU A 402 39.71 12.91 -9.12
C GLU A 402 39.14 13.51 -7.83
N ILE A 403 38.09 12.90 -7.33
CA ILE A 403 37.43 13.22 -6.05
C ILE A 403 37.70 12.09 -5.07
N THR A 404 38.17 12.45 -3.87
CA THR A 404 38.50 11.51 -2.79
C THR A 404 37.90 11.99 -1.46
N VAL A 405 37.97 11.16 -0.42
CA VAL A 405 37.57 11.54 0.94
C VAL A 405 38.36 12.73 1.51
N GLU A 406 39.55 13.01 0.95
CA GLU A 406 40.41 14.12 1.34
C GLU A 406 40.10 15.42 0.55
N THR A 407 39.23 15.36 -0.45
CA THR A 407 38.86 16.54 -1.26
C THR A 407 38.20 17.60 -0.36
N PRO A 408 38.74 18.83 -0.30
CA PRO A 408 38.20 19.87 0.57
C PRO A 408 36.75 20.21 0.25
N ARG A 409 35.93 20.41 1.31
CA ARG A 409 34.49 20.75 1.17
C ARG A 409 34.24 21.93 0.22
N GLU A 410 35.07 22.98 0.31
CA GLU A 410 34.91 24.18 -0.54
C GLU A 410 35.08 23.87 -2.02
N HIS A 411 35.92 22.88 -2.34
CA HIS A 411 36.11 22.41 -3.72
C HIS A 411 34.89 21.64 -4.23
N LEU A 412 34.32 20.78 -3.37
CA LEU A 412 33.09 20.04 -3.67
C LEU A 412 31.89 20.98 -3.84
N VAL A 413 31.75 21.99 -2.97
CA VAL A 413 30.70 23.02 -3.08
C VAL A 413 30.81 23.77 -4.41
N ALA A 414 32.05 24.14 -4.84
CA ALA A 414 32.23 24.80 -6.13
C ALA A 414 31.83 23.90 -7.34
N HIS A 415 31.96 22.57 -7.22
CA HIS A 415 31.44 21.63 -8.23
C HIS A 415 29.91 21.56 -8.19
N ALA A 416 29.31 21.44 -7.00
CA ALA A 416 27.87 21.39 -6.80
C ALA A 416 27.18 22.65 -7.37
N GLU A 417 27.67 23.84 -7.03
CA GLU A 417 27.14 25.12 -7.56
C GLU A 417 27.24 25.21 -9.09
N ARG A 418 28.34 24.69 -9.69
CA ARG A 418 28.55 24.68 -11.14
C ARG A 418 27.51 23.82 -11.89
N ILE A 419 27.00 22.77 -11.26
CA ILE A 419 25.91 21.93 -11.79
C ILE A 419 24.52 22.39 -11.36
N GLY A 420 24.42 23.47 -10.57
CA GLY A 420 23.16 24.10 -10.16
C GLY A 420 22.57 23.56 -8.87
N LEU A 421 23.34 22.81 -8.05
CA LEU A 421 22.91 22.36 -6.73
C LEU A 421 23.11 23.46 -5.70
N GLU A 422 22.11 23.63 -4.85
CA GLU A 422 22.20 24.45 -3.62
C GLU A 422 22.74 23.57 -2.49
N VAL A 423 23.78 24.02 -1.82
CA VAL A 423 24.43 23.29 -0.71
C VAL A 423 24.18 24.02 0.60
N ASP A 424 23.60 23.34 1.56
CA ASP A 424 23.37 23.86 2.90
C ASP A 424 24.70 24.16 3.64
N ASP A 425 24.73 25.23 4.42
CA ASP A 425 25.92 25.66 5.16
C ASP A 425 26.40 24.59 6.16
N TYR A 426 25.48 23.78 6.70
CA TYR A 426 25.78 22.70 7.64
C TYR A 426 26.16 21.37 6.96
N ALA A 427 25.97 21.22 5.64
CA ALA A 427 26.28 19.99 4.92
C ALA A 427 27.77 19.63 5.03
N VAL A 428 28.06 18.40 5.46
CA VAL A 428 29.42 17.85 5.50
C VAL A 428 29.94 17.51 4.11
N ALA A 429 31.25 17.30 3.96
CA ALA A 429 31.85 17.01 2.66
C ALA A 429 31.25 15.79 1.98
N GLY A 430 31.02 14.71 2.73
CA GLY A 430 30.38 13.51 2.21
C GLY A 430 28.98 13.74 1.65
N LYS A 431 28.16 14.57 2.34
CA LYS A 431 26.82 14.92 1.84
C LYS A 431 26.88 15.63 0.48
N VAL A 432 27.83 16.54 0.29
CA VAL A 432 28.00 17.22 -0.99
C VAL A 432 28.39 16.23 -2.10
N VAL A 433 29.22 15.21 -1.81
CA VAL A 433 29.56 14.14 -2.75
C VAL A 433 28.32 13.32 -3.12
N GLU A 434 27.50 12.94 -2.13
CA GLU A 434 26.25 12.20 -2.37
C GLU A 434 25.27 13.00 -3.24
N ASP A 435 25.09 14.31 -2.99
CA ASP A 435 24.23 15.17 -3.78
C ASP A 435 24.72 15.30 -5.24
N ILE A 436 26.04 15.46 -5.44
CA ILE A 436 26.64 15.47 -6.78
C ILE A 436 26.44 14.12 -7.48
N PHE A 437 26.61 13.00 -6.75
CA PHE A 437 26.38 11.66 -7.27
C PHE A 437 24.92 11.50 -7.73
N GLU A 438 23.97 11.86 -6.89
CA GLU A 438 22.54 11.72 -7.23
C GLU A 438 22.19 12.48 -8.51
N GLU A 439 22.64 13.73 -8.65
CA GLU A 439 22.36 14.58 -9.81
C GLU A 439 23.06 14.08 -11.09
N LEU A 440 24.32 13.70 -10.99
CA LEU A 440 25.11 13.38 -12.18
C LEU A 440 25.04 11.90 -12.58
N VAL A 441 24.85 10.99 -11.63
CA VAL A 441 24.98 9.54 -11.84
C VAL A 441 23.72 8.79 -11.43
N GLY A 442 23.30 8.89 -10.17
CA GLY A 442 22.25 8.08 -9.56
C GLY A 442 20.94 8.10 -10.33
N ASN A 443 20.45 9.29 -10.68
CA ASN A 443 19.24 9.52 -11.48
C ASN A 443 19.29 8.91 -12.90
N LYS A 444 20.48 8.49 -13.38
CA LYS A 444 20.70 7.91 -14.70
C LYS A 444 20.93 6.40 -14.70
N LEU A 445 21.06 5.79 -13.52
CA LEU A 445 21.24 4.35 -13.36
C LEU A 445 19.95 3.61 -13.69
N TRP A 446 19.82 3.14 -14.91
CA TRP A 446 18.60 2.44 -15.37
C TRP A 446 18.58 0.98 -14.95
N ALA A 447 19.66 0.24 -15.17
CA ALA A 447 19.81 -1.14 -14.74
C ALA A 447 20.00 -1.21 -13.20
N PRO A 448 19.61 -2.32 -12.54
CA PRO A 448 19.86 -2.49 -11.12
C PRO A 448 21.36 -2.41 -10.82
N THR A 449 21.76 -1.42 -10.02
CA THR A 449 23.17 -1.12 -9.72
C THR A 449 23.35 -0.85 -8.24
N PHE A 450 24.26 -1.59 -7.61
CA PHE A 450 24.72 -1.30 -6.26
C PHE A 450 25.81 -0.24 -6.30
N VAL A 451 25.63 0.84 -5.58
CA VAL A 451 26.63 1.90 -5.36
C VAL A 451 27.26 1.68 -4.01
N TYR A 452 28.58 1.51 -3.97
CA TYR A 452 29.33 1.03 -2.78
C TYR A 452 30.20 2.12 -2.19
N ASP A 453 30.47 1.95 -0.89
CA ASP A 453 31.51 2.64 -0.13
C ASP A 453 31.26 4.14 0.04
N PHE A 454 30.35 4.43 0.93
CA PHE A 454 29.92 5.79 1.26
C PHE A 454 30.85 6.48 2.28
N PRO A 455 30.83 7.82 2.34
CA PRO A 455 31.63 8.57 3.31
C PRO A 455 31.20 8.29 4.76
N GLU A 456 32.15 8.38 5.67
CA GLU A 456 31.90 8.08 7.08
C GLU A 456 31.09 9.15 7.79
N ASP A 457 31.18 10.40 7.34
CA ASP A 457 30.49 11.55 7.95
C ASP A 457 28.99 11.59 7.69
N THR A 458 28.50 10.86 6.68
CA THR A 458 27.07 10.69 6.38
C THR A 458 26.47 9.39 6.88
N SER A 459 27.29 8.48 7.44
CA SER A 459 26.88 7.10 7.76
C SER A 459 27.09 6.76 9.24
N PRO A 460 26.36 7.40 10.20
CA PRO A 460 26.64 7.32 11.64
C PRO A 460 26.39 5.95 12.27
N LEU A 461 25.62 5.06 11.64
CA LEU A 461 25.27 3.72 12.15
C LEU A 461 26.02 2.59 11.43
N THR A 462 26.92 2.95 10.50
CA THR A 462 27.63 2.01 9.63
C THR A 462 29.07 1.84 10.08
N ARG A 463 29.58 0.62 9.96
CA ARG A 463 30.96 0.26 10.26
C ARG A 463 31.93 0.97 9.30
N TYR A 464 33.14 1.36 9.82
CA TYR A 464 34.25 1.77 8.98
C TYR A 464 34.61 0.68 7.96
N HIS A 465 34.92 1.12 6.74
CA HIS A 465 35.36 0.21 5.70
C HIS A 465 36.65 -0.50 6.14
N ARG A 466 36.68 -1.85 6.00
CA ARG A 466 37.77 -2.73 6.51
C ARG A 466 39.15 -2.46 5.93
N SER A 467 39.27 -1.74 4.80
CA SER A 467 40.54 -1.50 4.10
C SER A 467 40.67 -0.09 3.47
N ARG A 468 39.66 0.74 3.54
CA ARG A 468 39.63 2.09 2.92
C ARG A 468 39.28 3.14 3.98
N PRO A 469 40.27 3.84 4.58
CA PRO A 469 40.01 4.87 5.59
C PRO A 469 39.11 6.01 5.03
N GLY A 470 38.26 6.56 5.88
CA GLY A 470 37.32 7.64 5.53
C GLY A 470 36.02 7.18 4.87
N LEU A 471 35.91 5.88 4.59
CA LEU A 471 34.72 5.26 4.01
C LEU A 471 34.06 4.27 4.99
N THR A 472 32.79 3.94 4.71
CA THR A 472 32.01 2.95 5.42
C THR A 472 31.59 1.81 4.50
N GLU A 473 31.31 0.63 5.09
CA GLU A 473 30.73 -0.51 4.37
C GLU A 473 29.23 -0.34 4.21
N LYS A 474 28.86 0.54 3.29
CA LYS A 474 27.49 0.85 2.89
C LYS A 474 27.34 0.66 1.39
N TRP A 475 26.17 0.23 0.96
CA TRP A 475 25.73 0.40 -0.42
C TRP A 475 24.28 0.89 -0.49
N ASP A 476 23.98 1.59 -1.58
CA ASP A 476 22.63 1.93 -1.99
C ASP A 476 22.32 1.25 -3.33
N LEU A 477 21.09 0.73 -3.49
CA LEU A 477 20.62 0.09 -4.71
C LEU A 477 19.81 1.08 -5.53
N TYR A 478 20.29 1.40 -6.72
CA TYR A 478 19.57 2.18 -7.71
C TYR A 478 18.95 1.28 -8.78
N VAL A 479 17.67 1.50 -9.07
CA VAL A 479 16.93 0.84 -10.14
C VAL A 479 16.09 1.89 -10.84
N ARG A 480 16.25 2.05 -12.15
CA ARG A 480 15.53 3.05 -12.96
C ARG A 480 15.68 4.48 -12.43
N GLY A 481 16.86 4.85 -12.00
CA GLY A 481 17.15 6.15 -11.41
C GLY A 481 16.51 6.38 -10.03
N CYS A 482 16.05 5.34 -9.36
CA CYS A 482 15.43 5.42 -8.05
C CYS A 482 16.22 4.60 -7.04
N GLU A 483 16.69 5.25 -5.97
CA GLU A 483 17.21 4.56 -4.80
C GLU A 483 16.10 3.71 -4.17
N THR A 484 16.28 2.40 -4.16
CA THR A 484 15.24 1.42 -3.78
C THR A 484 15.54 0.75 -2.43
N ALA A 485 16.82 0.52 -2.13
CA ALA A 485 17.27 -0.11 -0.89
C ALA A 485 18.66 0.41 -0.51
N THR A 486 19.00 0.26 0.78
CA THR A 486 20.32 0.53 1.37
C THR A 486 20.71 -0.62 2.28
N ALA A 487 22.01 -0.84 2.49
CA ALA A 487 22.47 -1.78 3.51
C ALA A 487 23.88 -1.46 4.00
N TYR A 488 24.17 -2.02 5.18
CA TYR A 488 25.39 -1.77 5.92
C TYR A 488 26.02 -3.08 6.41
N SER A 489 27.35 -3.04 6.59
CA SER A 489 27.95 -3.76 7.71
C SER A 489 27.76 -2.90 8.95
N GLU A 490 27.09 -3.42 9.96
CA GLU A 490 26.64 -2.64 11.11
C GLU A 490 27.81 -2.21 12.00
N LEU A 491 27.72 -0.98 12.53
CA LEU A 491 28.63 -0.51 13.55
C LEU A 491 28.32 -1.23 14.87
N ALA A 492 29.22 -2.09 15.31
CA ALA A 492 29.05 -2.92 16.51
C ALA A 492 29.81 -2.40 17.74
N ASP A 493 30.73 -1.44 17.56
CA ASP A 493 31.54 -0.86 18.64
C ASP A 493 30.78 0.26 19.34
N PRO A 494 30.35 0.10 20.62
CA PRO A 494 29.56 1.11 21.33
C PRO A 494 30.34 2.40 21.61
N VAL A 495 31.70 2.33 21.68
CA VAL A 495 32.51 3.53 21.90
C VAL A 495 32.50 4.41 20.66
N VAL A 496 32.75 3.80 19.50
CA VAL A 496 32.67 4.51 18.21
C VAL A 496 31.24 5.00 17.94
N GLN A 497 30.20 4.21 18.29
CA GLN A 497 28.83 4.62 18.12
C GLN A 497 28.48 5.86 18.95
N ARG A 498 29.01 5.95 20.19
CA ARG A 498 28.83 7.14 21.02
C ARG A 498 29.47 8.37 20.37
N GLU A 499 30.72 8.24 19.90
CA GLU A 499 31.41 9.34 19.20
C GLU A 499 30.61 9.83 17.99
N ARG A 500 30.00 8.90 17.22
CA ARG A 500 29.16 9.25 16.09
C ARG A 500 27.87 9.98 16.50
N PHE A 501 27.19 9.53 17.57
CA PHE A 501 26.00 10.20 18.08
C PHE A 501 26.32 11.59 18.65
N GLU A 502 27.49 11.77 19.31
CA GLU A 502 27.93 13.08 19.77
C GLU A 502 28.21 14.04 18.60
N ALA A 503 28.78 13.54 17.50
CA ALA A 503 28.96 14.33 16.27
C ALA A 503 27.61 14.70 15.65
N GLN A 504 26.63 13.80 15.61
CA GLN A 504 25.27 14.09 15.15
C GLN A 504 24.56 15.12 16.03
N ALA A 505 24.69 15.04 17.36
CA ALA A 505 24.16 16.05 18.28
C ALA A 505 24.77 17.44 18.05
N LEU A 506 26.04 17.51 17.68
CA LEU A 506 26.70 18.76 17.29
C LEU A 506 26.15 19.27 15.95
N ALA A 507 25.91 18.42 14.97
CA ALA A 507 25.29 18.79 13.70
C ALA A 507 23.88 19.36 13.91
N ALA A 508 23.08 18.74 14.78
CA ALA A 508 21.76 19.27 15.19
C ALA A 508 21.87 20.66 15.82
N ALA A 509 22.86 20.89 16.70
CA ALA A 509 23.10 22.19 17.32
C ALA A 509 23.54 23.26 16.30
N ASN A 510 24.15 22.85 15.20
CA ASN A 510 24.56 23.71 14.09
C ASN A 510 23.46 23.94 13.06
N GLY A 511 22.26 23.38 13.25
CA GLY A 511 21.08 23.65 12.46
C GLY A 511 20.64 22.53 11.51
N ASP A 512 21.26 21.37 11.56
CA ASP A 512 20.80 20.20 10.82
C ASP A 512 19.53 19.60 11.46
N PRO A 513 18.36 19.73 10.80
CA PRO A 513 17.09 19.28 11.38
C PRO A 513 16.87 17.75 11.28
N GLU A 514 17.74 17.05 10.58
CA GLU A 514 17.66 15.62 10.31
C GLU A 514 18.68 14.80 11.11
N ALA A 515 19.58 15.50 11.84
CA ALA A 515 20.59 14.86 12.65
C ALA A 515 20.00 13.99 13.77
N MET A 516 20.60 12.84 13.99
CA MET A 516 20.15 11.87 14.99
C MET A 516 20.38 12.37 16.41
N VAL A 517 19.50 11.93 17.30
CA VAL A 517 19.59 12.22 18.75
C VAL A 517 20.42 11.12 19.42
N LEU A 518 21.18 11.50 20.46
CA LEU A 518 21.91 10.54 21.30
C LEU A 518 20.94 9.58 22.01
N ASP A 519 21.03 8.29 21.74
CA ASP A 519 20.23 7.22 22.33
C ASP A 519 21.07 6.41 23.33
N GLU A 520 21.02 6.80 24.61
CA GLU A 520 21.74 6.12 25.69
C GLU A 520 21.25 4.68 25.91
N ASP A 521 19.97 4.41 25.76
CA ASP A 521 19.40 3.07 25.91
C ASP A 521 19.92 2.12 24.83
N PHE A 522 20.12 2.61 23.60
CA PHE A 522 20.73 1.84 22.54
C PHE A 522 22.22 1.57 22.80
N LEU A 523 22.96 2.58 23.23
CA LEU A 523 24.39 2.42 23.58
C LEU A 523 24.58 1.40 24.70
N VAL A 524 23.78 1.48 25.78
CA VAL A 524 23.80 0.50 26.88
C VAL A 524 23.45 -0.91 26.36
N ALA A 525 22.53 -1.03 25.42
CA ALA A 525 22.24 -2.32 24.77
C ALA A 525 23.47 -2.83 24.00
N MET A 526 24.12 -2.01 23.18
CA MET A 526 25.33 -2.40 22.44
C MET A 526 26.48 -2.84 23.36
N GLU A 527 26.61 -2.23 24.54
CA GLU A 527 27.61 -2.59 25.55
C GLU A 527 27.44 -4.03 26.10
N GLN A 528 26.24 -4.65 25.91
CA GLN A 528 26.00 -6.07 26.21
C GLN A 528 26.61 -7.01 25.16
N GLY A 529 27.11 -6.47 24.05
CA GLY A 529 27.75 -7.21 22.96
C GLY A 529 26.83 -7.31 21.74
N PHE A 530 26.93 -6.33 20.84
CA PHE A 530 26.30 -6.41 19.52
C PHE A 530 27.20 -7.24 18.59
N PRO A 531 26.72 -8.39 18.06
CA PRO A 531 27.53 -9.21 17.17
C PRO A 531 27.78 -8.48 15.83
N PRO A 532 28.86 -8.80 15.11
CA PRO A 532 29.01 -8.36 13.72
C PRO A 532 27.78 -8.73 12.93
N SER A 533 27.17 -7.76 12.26
CA SER A 533 25.88 -7.96 11.60
C SER A 533 25.83 -7.21 10.27
N GLY A 534 25.03 -7.73 9.34
CA GLY A 534 24.58 -6.99 8.18
C GLY A 534 23.14 -6.54 8.37
N GLY A 535 22.83 -5.31 7.98
CA GLY A 535 21.47 -4.77 7.99
C GLY A 535 21.09 -4.18 6.66
N MET A 536 19.80 -4.26 6.30
CA MET A 536 19.29 -3.67 5.07
C MET A 536 17.93 -3.01 5.30
N GLY A 537 17.69 -1.92 4.57
CA GLY A 537 16.41 -1.25 4.45
C GLY A 537 15.96 -1.18 3.00
N MET A 538 14.67 -1.42 2.73
CA MET A 538 14.07 -1.33 1.40
C MET A 538 12.74 -0.59 1.46
N GLY A 539 12.57 0.42 0.62
CA GLY A 539 11.26 1.06 0.42
C GLY A 539 10.33 0.17 -0.41
N ILE A 540 9.30 -0.44 0.19
CA ILE A 540 8.36 -1.30 -0.56
C ILE A 540 7.58 -0.48 -1.60
N ASP A 541 7.22 0.75 -1.28
CA ASP A 541 6.53 1.62 -2.24
C ASP A 541 7.45 1.96 -3.42
N ARG A 542 8.75 2.22 -3.20
CA ARG A 542 9.75 2.41 -4.25
C ARG A 542 10.00 1.13 -5.06
N LEU A 543 10.09 -0.03 -4.42
CA LEU A 543 10.15 -1.31 -5.12
C LEU A 543 8.96 -1.48 -6.08
N LEU A 544 7.75 -1.16 -5.65
CA LEU A 544 6.57 -1.20 -6.51
C LEU A 544 6.63 -0.19 -7.65
N MET A 545 7.17 1.02 -7.41
CA MET A 545 7.39 2.00 -8.49
C MET A 545 8.30 1.45 -9.58
N VAL A 546 9.42 0.82 -9.20
CA VAL A 546 10.36 0.26 -10.18
C VAL A 546 9.81 -0.97 -10.89
N LEU A 547 9.03 -1.80 -10.21
CA LEU A 547 8.40 -2.99 -10.80
C LEU A 547 7.21 -2.67 -11.73
N THR A 548 6.55 -1.53 -11.57
CA THR A 548 5.30 -1.21 -12.31
C THR A 548 5.39 0.03 -13.18
N GLY A 549 6.40 0.87 -12.99
CA GLY A 549 6.52 2.16 -13.67
C GLY A 549 5.53 3.22 -13.19
N GLN A 550 4.82 2.98 -12.09
CA GLN A 550 3.85 3.92 -11.53
C GLN A 550 4.49 4.83 -10.47
N GLY A 551 3.96 6.04 -10.29
CA GLY A 551 4.39 6.92 -9.20
C GLY A 551 3.92 6.44 -7.82
N ILE A 552 4.52 6.98 -6.75
CA ILE A 552 4.25 6.54 -5.36
C ILE A 552 2.76 6.68 -4.97
N ARG A 553 2.04 7.66 -5.49
CA ARG A 553 0.60 7.85 -5.25
C ARG A 553 -0.27 6.73 -5.82
N GLU A 554 0.25 5.99 -6.80
CA GLU A 554 -0.44 4.83 -7.37
C GLU A 554 -0.09 3.54 -6.62
N THR A 555 1.11 3.42 -6.06
CA THR A 555 1.54 2.24 -5.29
C THR A 555 0.91 2.19 -3.90
N ILE A 556 0.62 3.34 -3.29
CA ILE A 556 -0.09 3.46 -2.01
C ILE A 556 -1.60 3.45 -2.28
N THR A 557 -2.33 2.50 -1.70
CA THR A 557 -3.77 2.34 -1.95
C THR A 557 -4.57 3.61 -1.60
N PHE A 558 -4.30 4.21 -0.44
CA PHE A 558 -4.90 5.47 0.00
C PHE A 558 -3.80 6.45 0.40
N PRO A 559 -3.21 7.18 -0.56
CA PRO A 559 -2.15 8.13 -0.28
C PRO A 559 -2.70 9.34 0.47
N LEU A 560 -1.84 9.98 1.27
CA LEU A 560 -2.17 11.25 1.88
C LEU A 560 -2.30 12.32 0.79
N VAL A 561 -3.44 13.02 0.77
CA VAL A 561 -3.70 14.11 -0.15
C VAL A 561 -4.18 15.36 0.60
N ARG A 562 -3.71 16.53 0.20
CA ARG A 562 -4.14 17.79 0.78
C ARG A 562 -5.66 17.95 0.59
N ARG A 563 -6.38 18.35 1.65
CA ARG A 563 -7.80 18.72 1.51
C ARG A 563 -7.91 19.94 0.58
N SER A 564 -8.83 19.85 -0.39
CA SER A 564 -9.19 20.98 -1.28
C SER A 564 -9.96 22.02 -0.53
#